data_fccb70c29ac880fe33b8dd656b0bc753
#
_entry.id   fccb70c29ac880fe33b8dd656b0bc753
#
_cell.length_a   1.000
_cell.length_b   1.000
_cell.length_c   1.000
_cell.angle_alpha   90.00
_cell.angle_beta   90.00
_cell.angle_gamma   90.00
#
_symmetry.space_group_name_H-M   'P 1'
#
loop_
_entity.id
_entity.type
_entity.pdbx_description
1 polymer ?
#
loop_
_entity_poly.entity_id
_entity_poly.type
_entity_poly.pdbx_seq_one_letter_code
_entity_poly.pdbx_strand_id
1 'polypeptide(L)'
;MTPICDGVRPFLANLKICSFAAIMGRMHAPGKGISQSALPYRRSVPTWLKLSGDDVQEQIFKLAKKGLTPSQIGVILRDSHGVAQVRFVTGNKVLRILKKKGLAPELPEDLYFLIKKAVAIRKHLERNRKDRDAKFRLILVESRIHRLARYYKTKRVLPPTWKYESGTASALVA
;
A
#
# COMPACT_ATOMS: atom_id res chain seq x y z
N MET A 1 50.06 5.60 39.21
CA MET A 1 48.74 6.15 39.61
C MET A 1 48.18 6.91 38.47
N THR A 2 47.31 6.31 37.71
CA THR A 2 46.63 6.86 36.55
C THR A 2 45.17 7.12 36.89
N PRO A 3 44.57 8.22 36.50
CA PRO A 3 43.11 8.28 36.46
C PRO A 3 42.60 8.02 35.05
N ILE A 4 41.67 7.18 35.03
CA ILE A 4 40.78 6.65 34.01
C ILE A 4 39.93 7.80 33.43
N CYS A 5 39.92 7.95 32.10
CA CYS A 5 38.97 8.79 31.38
C CYS A 5 37.80 7.95 30.89
N ASP A 6 36.79 7.81 31.72
CA ASP A 6 35.46 7.42 31.30
C ASP A 6 34.67 8.64 30.88
N GLY A 7 34.16 8.65 29.69
CA GLY A 7 33.20 9.70 29.32
C GLY A 7 33.08 10.09 27.86
N VAL A 8 32.94 9.14 26.95
CA VAL A 8 32.45 9.53 25.58
C VAL A 8 31.55 8.43 25.02
N ARG A 9 30.30 8.41 25.41
CA ARG A 9 29.24 7.78 24.64
C ARG A 9 27.83 8.32 24.93
N PRO A 10 27.51 9.54 24.45
CA PRO A 10 26.12 9.74 24.06
C PRO A 10 25.92 10.27 22.63
N PHE A 11 26.99 10.42 21.80
CA PHE A 11 26.83 11.10 20.52
C PHE A 11 26.26 10.21 19.38
N LEU A 12 26.31 8.90 19.50
CA LEU A 12 25.83 7.97 18.43
C LEU A 12 24.32 7.70 18.45
N ALA A 13 23.62 7.99 19.54
CA ALA A 13 22.18 7.82 19.62
C ALA A 13 21.39 8.85 18.80
N ASN A 14 21.93 10.09 18.68
CA ASN A 14 21.26 11.16 17.95
C ASN A 14 21.39 11.06 16.42
N LEU A 15 22.43 10.39 15.92
CA LEU A 15 22.60 10.18 14.47
C LEU A 15 21.58 9.21 13.88
N LYS A 16 21.11 8.23 14.64
CA LYS A 16 20.05 7.31 14.19
C LYS A 16 18.68 7.98 14.12
N ILE A 17 18.38 8.93 14.98
CA ILE A 17 17.11 9.66 14.99
C ILE A 17 17.06 10.65 13.81
N CYS A 18 18.16 11.33 13.49
CA CYS A 18 18.24 12.21 12.33
C CYS A 18 18.12 11.46 10.99
N SER A 19 18.68 10.25 10.87
CA SER A 19 18.56 9.45 9.65
C SER A 19 17.13 8.93 9.43
N PHE A 20 16.41 8.64 10.52
CA PHE A 20 15.01 8.21 10.44
C PHE A 20 14.06 9.34 10.02
N ALA A 21 14.30 10.56 10.49
CA ALA A 21 13.53 11.74 10.07
C ALA A 21 13.78 12.12 8.60
N ALA A 22 14.96 11.84 8.06
CA ALA A 22 15.27 12.07 6.64
C ALA A 22 14.52 11.11 5.69
N ILE A 23 14.10 9.92 6.17
CA ILE A 23 13.38 8.91 5.38
C ILE A 23 11.88 9.26 5.20
N MET A 24 11.34 10.18 5.98
CA MET A 24 9.91 10.56 5.94
C MET A 24 9.55 11.56 4.83
N GLY A 25 10.46 11.93 3.95
CA GLY A 25 10.21 12.78 2.79
C GLY A 25 9.47 12.05 1.66
N ARG A 26 8.82 12.81 0.78
CA ARG A 26 8.24 12.27 -0.46
C ARG A 26 9.36 11.91 -1.45
N MET A 27 9.19 10.80 -2.20
CA MET A 27 10.21 10.29 -3.12
C MET A 27 10.55 11.26 -4.26
N HIS A 28 9.56 11.98 -4.78
CA HIS A 28 9.67 12.83 -5.96
C HIS A 28 9.24 14.28 -5.72
N ALA A 29 9.16 14.70 -4.47
CA ALA A 29 8.83 16.06 -4.09
C ALA A 29 9.49 16.39 -2.75
N PRO A 30 9.78 17.69 -2.46
CA PRO A 30 10.37 18.12 -1.19
C PRO A 30 9.40 18.01 0.00
N GLY A 31 8.11 17.75 -0.27
CA GLY A 31 7.08 17.69 0.75
C GLY A 31 7.28 16.55 1.75
N LYS A 32 6.93 16.82 3.01
CA LYS A 32 6.94 15.87 4.12
C LYS A 32 5.55 15.65 4.73
N GLY A 33 4.50 15.90 3.96
CA GLY A 33 3.12 15.77 4.40
C GLY A 33 2.76 14.35 4.83
N ILE A 34 1.96 14.23 5.89
CA ILE A 34 1.39 12.99 6.39
C ILE A 34 -0.08 12.95 5.96
N SER A 35 -0.40 12.02 5.06
CA SER A 35 -1.78 11.76 4.66
C SER A 35 -2.21 10.40 5.19
N GLN A 36 -3.02 10.40 6.22
CA GLN A 36 -3.55 9.19 6.83
C GLN A 36 -4.88 9.46 7.52
N SER A 37 -5.68 8.43 7.72
CA SER A 37 -6.92 8.52 8.49
C SER A 37 -6.62 8.75 9.97
N ALA A 38 -7.36 9.66 10.59
CA ALA A 38 -7.36 9.84 12.04
C ALA A 38 -8.38 8.87 12.65
N LEU A 39 -7.95 7.66 12.99
CA LEU A 39 -8.81 6.68 13.64
C LEU A 39 -9.02 7.06 15.11
N PRO A 40 -10.26 6.90 15.66
CA PRO A 40 -10.53 7.16 17.06
C PRO A 40 -9.73 6.20 17.95
N TYR A 41 -9.36 6.65 19.15
CA TYR A 41 -8.68 5.83 20.15
C TYR A 41 -9.51 4.62 20.58
N ARG A 42 -10.83 4.80 20.68
CA ARG A 42 -11.79 3.74 21.01
C ARG A 42 -11.89 2.72 19.86
N ARG A 43 -11.58 1.48 20.14
CA ARG A 43 -11.60 0.35 19.18
C ARG A 43 -12.80 -0.58 19.34
N SER A 44 -13.77 -0.22 20.19
CA SER A 44 -14.99 -1.01 20.40
C SER A 44 -15.96 -0.83 19.22
N VAL A 45 -16.66 -1.89 18.91
CA VAL A 45 -17.75 -1.86 17.92
C VAL A 45 -18.92 -1.06 18.49
N PRO A 46 -19.57 -0.17 17.70
CA PRO A 46 -20.77 0.54 18.14
C PRO A 46 -21.91 -0.43 18.49
N THR A 47 -22.70 -0.09 19.50
CA THR A 47 -23.81 -0.93 19.99
C THR A 47 -24.94 -1.10 18.96
N TRP A 48 -25.08 -0.16 18.03
CA TRP A 48 -26.09 -0.22 16.96
C TRP A 48 -25.72 -1.18 15.82
N LEU A 49 -24.48 -1.61 15.70
CA LEU A 49 -24.04 -2.55 14.68
C LEU A 49 -24.46 -3.97 15.11
N LYS A 50 -25.44 -4.53 14.40
CA LYS A 50 -25.96 -5.88 14.66
C LYS A 50 -25.24 -6.99 13.87
N LEU A 51 -24.36 -6.61 12.94
CA LEU A 51 -23.61 -7.58 12.11
C LEU A 51 -22.57 -8.31 12.94
N SER A 52 -22.58 -9.62 12.90
CA SER A 52 -21.56 -10.47 13.51
C SER A 52 -20.25 -10.47 12.68
N GLY A 53 -19.16 -10.93 13.28
CA GLY A 53 -17.89 -11.06 12.58
C GLY A 53 -17.96 -11.99 11.36
N ASP A 54 -18.77 -13.03 11.44
CA ASP A 54 -18.94 -14.03 10.37
C ASP A 54 -19.79 -13.47 9.22
N ASP A 55 -20.86 -12.73 9.52
CA ASP A 55 -21.66 -12.05 8.49
C ASP A 55 -20.82 -11.07 7.68
N VAL A 56 -19.95 -10.32 8.37
CA VAL A 56 -19.02 -9.40 7.68
C VAL A 56 -18.03 -10.16 6.79
N GLN A 57 -17.54 -11.33 7.21
CA GLN A 57 -16.67 -12.16 6.37
C GLN A 57 -17.40 -12.69 5.15
N GLU A 58 -18.65 -13.12 5.27
CA GLU A 58 -19.47 -13.54 4.12
C GLU A 58 -19.69 -12.41 3.12
N GLN A 59 -19.99 -11.21 3.59
CA GLN A 59 -20.11 -10.03 2.71
C GLN A 59 -18.80 -9.74 1.98
N ILE A 60 -17.65 -9.84 2.67
CA ILE A 60 -16.32 -9.70 2.05
C ILE A 60 -16.14 -10.72 0.91
N PHE A 61 -16.51 -11.99 1.13
CA PHE A 61 -16.38 -13.02 0.10
C PHE A 61 -17.32 -12.78 -1.09
N LYS A 62 -18.56 -12.35 -0.84
CA LYS A 62 -19.52 -11.99 -1.90
C LYS A 62 -18.98 -10.85 -2.77
N LEU A 63 -18.42 -9.80 -2.14
CA LEU A 63 -17.84 -8.65 -2.85
C LEU A 63 -16.54 -9.01 -3.59
N ALA A 64 -15.69 -9.86 -3.01
CA ALA A 64 -14.47 -10.33 -3.66
C ALA A 64 -14.77 -11.17 -4.92
N LYS A 65 -15.80 -12.04 -4.90
CA LYS A 65 -16.26 -12.80 -6.07
C LYS A 65 -16.76 -11.89 -7.20
N LYS A 66 -17.20 -10.66 -6.92
CA LYS A 66 -17.54 -9.64 -7.92
C LYS A 66 -16.31 -8.96 -8.54
N GLY A 67 -15.10 -9.33 -8.16
CA GLY A 67 -13.85 -8.74 -8.67
C GLY A 67 -13.43 -7.43 -8.00
N LEU A 68 -14.01 -7.07 -6.85
CA LEU A 68 -13.65 -5.84 -6.15
C LEU A 68 -12.32 -5.98 -5.40
N THR A 69 -11.55 -4.90 -5.39
CA THR A 69 -10.27 -4.86 -4.65
C THR A 69 -10.51 -4.79 -3.15
N PRO A 70 -9.55 -5.22 -2.31
CA PRO A 70 -9.68 -5.16 -0.85
C PRO A 70 -9.99 -3.77 -0.31
N SER A 71 -9.45 -2.72 -0.91
CA SER A 71 -9.73 -1.33 -0.53
C SER A 71 -11.16 -0.92 -0.88
N GLN A 72 -11.64 -1.29 -2.07
CA GLN A 72 -13.03 -1.04 -2.49
C GLN A 72 -14.04 -1.78 -1.63
N ILE A 73 -13.75 -3.03 -1.26
CA ILE A 73 -14.57 -3.81 -0.31
C ILE A 73 -14.68 -3.06 1.02
N GLY A 74 -13.56 -2.54 1.53
CA GLY A 74 -13.58 -1.76 2.77
C GLY A 74 -14.44 -0.50 2.70
N VAL A 75 -14.41 0.20 1.57
CA VAL A 75 -15.26 1.39 1.32
C VAL A 75 -16.74 1.01 1.30
N ILE A 76 -17.12 -0.05 0.59
CA ILE A 76 -18.52 -0.49 0.50
C ILE A 76 -19.04 -0.93 1.88
N LEU A 77 -18.24 -1.67 2.65
CA LEU A 77 -18.62 -2.07 4.01
C LEU A 77 -18.81 -0.88 4.93
N ARG A 78 -17.98 0.14 4.80
CA ARG A 78 -18.09 1.39 5.57
C ARG A 78 -19.35 2.18 5.19
N ASP A 79 -19.61 2.37 3.91
CA ASP A 79 -20.62 3.30 3.40
C ASP A 79 -22.02 2.66 3.31
N SER A 80 -22.09 1.37 2.98
CA SER A 80 -23.38 0.66 2.78
C SER A 80 -23.80 -0.23 3.95
N HIS A 81 -22.84 -0.77 4.69
CA HIS A 81 -23.13 -1.73 5.77
C HIS A 81 -22.83 -1.19 7.17
N GLY A 82 -22.36 0.05 7.30
CA GLY A 82 -22.07 0.68 8.59
C GLY A 82 -20.88 0.09 9.35
N VAL A 83 -20.03 -0.72 8.69
CA VAL A 83 -18.82 -1.31 9.29
C VAL A 83 -17.67 -0.32 9.18
N ALA A 84 -17.47 0.50 10.20
CA ALA A 84 -16.43 1.55 10.19
C ALA A 84 -15.02 0.97 9.97
N GLN A 85 -14.67 -0.12 10.66
CA GLN A 85 -13.39 -0.81 10.54
C GLN A 85 -13.60 -2.32 10.66
N VAL A 86 -13.36 -3.04 9.58
CA VAL A 86 -13.48 -4.52 9.56
C VAL A 86 -12.60 -5.17 10.62
N ARG A 87 -11.42 -4.62 10.88
CA ARG A 87 -10.49 -5.14 11.88
C ARG A 87 -11.06 -5.14 13.31
N PHE A 88 -11.92 -4.19 13.63
CA PHE A 88 -12.51 -4.11 14.99
C PHE A 88 -13.62 -5.15 15.18
N VAL A 89 -14.30 -5.55 14.11
CA VAL A 89 -15.37 -6.55 14.15
C VAL A 89 -14.82 -7.97 14.04
N THR A 90 -13.93 -8.21 13.06
CA THR A 90 -13.43 -9.55 12.71
C THR A 90 -12.06 -9.89 13.30
N GLY A 91 -11.37 -8.94 13.92
CA GLY A 91 -10.00 -9.09 14.39
C GLY A 91 -8.93 -9.10 13.29
N ASN A 92 -9.31 -9.23 12.03
CA ASN A 92 -8.41 -9.33 10.89
C ASN A 92 -8.65 -8.24 9.84
N LYS A 93 -7.60 -7.90 9.10
CA LYS A 93 -7.70 -7.01 7.94
C LYS A 93 -8.34 -7.77 6.75
N VAL A 94 -9.06 -7.06 5.88
CA VAL A 94 -9.75 -7.62 4.69
C VAL A 94 -8.82 -8.52 3.87
N LEU A 95 -7.63 -8.07 3.52
CA LEU A 95 -6.68 -8.87 2.74
C LEU A 95 -6.26 -10.17 3.44
N ARG A 96 -6.14 -10.18 4.79
CA ARG A 96 -5.82 -11.43 5.52
C ARG A 96 -6.98 -12.43 5.46
N ILE A 97 -8.22 -11.94 5.53
CA ILE A 97 -9.44 -12.76 5.41
C ILE A 97 -9.48 -13.39 4.01
N LEU A 98 -9.23 -12.58 2.96
CA LEU A 98 -9.19 -13.07 1.58
C LEU A 98 -8.06 -14.08 1.34
N LYS A 99 -6.87 -13.88 1.92
CA LYS A 99 -5.78 -14.84 1.83
C LYS A 99 -6.11 -16.18 2.48
N LYS A 100 -6.81 -16.20 3.62
CA LYS A 100 -7.25 -17.44 4.27
C LYS A 100 -8.20 -18.25 3.39
N LYS A 101 -9.01 -17.61 2.54
CA LYS A 101 -9.96 -18.24 1.63
C LYS A 101 -9.44 -18.44 0.20
N GLY A 102 -8.18 -18.05 -0.09
CA GLY A 102 -7.61 -18.16 -1.43
C GLY A 102 -8.20 -17.21 -2.47
N LEU A 103 -8.94 -16.17 -2.04
CA LEU A 103 -9.56 -15.17 -2.90
C LEU A 103 -8.72 -13.88 -3.02
N ALA A 104 -7.48 -13.90 -2.57
CA ALA A 104 -6.60 -12.75 -2.64
C ALA A 104 -6.06 -12.57 -4.07
N PRO A 105 -5.90 -11.33 -4.57
CA PRO A 105 -5.28 -11.08 -5.86
C PRO A 105 -3.80 -11.49 -5.84
N GLU A 106 -3.30 -11.98 -6.95
CA GLU A 106 -1.89 -12.38 -7.11
C GLU A 106 -0.93 -11.20 -6.99
N LEU A 107 -1.28 -10.09 -7.63
CA LEU A 107 -0.53 -8.85 -7.52
C LEU A 107 -1.07 -8.00 -6.36
N PRO A 108 -0.18 -7.41 -5.54
CA PRO A 108 -0.59 -6.42 -4.55
C PRO A 108 -1.33 -5.26 -5.20
N GLU A 109 -2.43 -4.82 -4.57
CA GLU A 109 -3.33 -3.78 -5.10
C GLU A 109 -2.61 -2.47 -5.45
N ASP A 110 -1.70 -2.03 -4.61
CA ASP A 110 -0.89 -0.83 -4.81
C ASP A 110 0.02 -0.93 -6.04
N LEU A 111 0.64 -2.08 -6.26
CA LEU A 111 1.46 -2.34 -7.44
C LEU A 111 0.60 -2.39 -8.71
N TYR A 112 -0.56 -3.06 -8.64
CA TYR A 112 -1.52 -3.12 -9.74
C TYR A 112 -1.94 -1.73 -10.20
N PHE A 113 -2.34 -0.84 -9.29
CA PHE A 113 -2.76 0.52 -9.67
C PHE A 113 -1.64 1.39 -10.20
N LEU A 114 -0.40 1.19 -9.75
CA LEU A 114 0.76 1.88 -10.34
C LEU A 114 1.03 1.40 -11.76
N ILE A 115 0.94 0.10 -12.02
CA ILE A 115 1.10 -0.46 -13.37
C ILE A 115 -0.02 0.04 -14.28
N LYS A 116 -1.28 0.03 -13.82
CA LYS A 116 -2.43 0.58 -14.54
C LYS A 116 -2.20 2.05 -14.93
N LYS A 117 -1.67 2.84 -14.01
CA LYS A 117 -1.33 4.24 -14.27
C LYS A 117 -0.21 4.37 -15.30
N ALA A 118 0.83 3.54 -15.25
CA ALA A 118 1.92 3.55 -16.22
C ALA A 118 1.42 3.20 -17.62
N VAL A 119 0.55 2.19 -17.75
CA VAL A 119 -0.07 1.78 -19.03
C VAL A 119 -0.93 2.93 -19.59
N ALA A 120 -1.73 3.60 -18.77
CA ALA A 120 -2.54 4.73 -19.20
C ALA A 120 -1.68 5.91 -19.72
N ILE A 121 -0.57 6.23 -19.05
CA ILE A 121 0.36 7.28 -19.50
C ILE A 121 1.04 6.87 -20.81
N ARG A 122 1.44 5.61 -20.98
CA ARG A 122 2.03 5.12 -22.24
C ARG A 122 1.04 5.22 -23.41
N LYS A 123 -0.21 4.81 -23.20
CA LYS A 123 -1.27 4.94 -24.18
C LYS A 123 -1.53 6.42 -24.57
N HIS A 124 -1.40 7.34 -23.63
CA HIS A 124 -1.45 8.77 -23.89
C HIS A 124 -0.26 9.22 -24.76
N LEU A 125 0.96 8.78 -24.44
CA LEU A 125 2.17 9.13 -25.16
C LEU A 125 2.24 8.56 -26.59
N GLU A 126 1.57 7.46 -26.88
CA GLU A 126 1.42 6.92 -28.23
C GLU A 126 0.73 7.92 -29.16
N ARG A 127 -0.28 8.63 -28.63
CA ARG A 127 -1.02 9.67 -29.35
C ARG A 127 -0.31 11.03 -29.30
N ASN A 128 0.30 11.37 -28.17
CA ASN A 128 0.87 12.67 -27.86
C ASN A 128 2.40 12.57 -27.64
N ARG A 129 3.14 12.21 -28.68
CA ARG A 129 4.62 11.97 -28.61
C ARG A 129 5.45 13.17 -28.19
N LYS A 130 4.93 14.40 -28.38
CA LYS A 130 5.61 15.67 -28.03
C LYS A 130 5.42 16.07 -26.58
N ASP A 131 4.55 15.39 -25.80
CA ASP A 131 4.29 15.71 -24.39
C ASP A 131 5.49 15.30 -23.51
N ARG A 132 6.30 16.31 -23.16
CA ARG A 132 7.50 16.13 -22.32
C ARG A 132 7.12 15.91 -20.85
N ASP A 133 6.05 16.54 -20.38
CA ASP A 133 5.61 16.38 -18.98
C ASP A 133 5.10 14.95 -18.72
N ALA A 134 4.31 14.40 -19.64
CA ALA A 134 3.87 13.01 -19.53
C ALA A 134 5.04 12.02 -19.56
N LYS A 135 6.07 12.26 -20.39
CA LYS A 135 7.30 11.45 -20.38
C LYS A 135 8.01 11.51 -19.02
N PHE A 136 8.15 12.68 -18.46
CA PHE A 136 8.74 12.84 -17.13
C PHE A 136 7.91 12.13 -16.06
N ARG A 137 6.59 12.27 -16.07
CA ARG A 137 5.69 11.58 -15.14
C ARG A 137 5.75 10.06 -15.26
N LEU A 138 5.91 9.54 -16.47
CA LEU A 138 6.09 8.09 -16.70
C LEU A 138 7.33 7.57 -15.96
N ILE A 139 8.47 8.24 -16.10
CA ILE A 139 9.71 7.86 -15.40
C ILE A 139 9.51 7.84 -13.89
N LEU A 140 8.80 8.83 -13.33
CA LEU A 140 8.50 8.87 -11.90
C LEU A 140 7.61 7.69 -11.45
N VAL A 141 6.60 7.32 -12.23
CA VAL A 141 5.72 6.18 -11.92
C VAL A 141 6.50 4.87 -12.03
N GLU A 142 7.29 4.67 -13.06
CA GLU A 142 8.12 3.46 -13.23
C GLU A 142 9.14 3.32 -12.09
N SER A 143 9.75 4.41 -11.66
CA SER A 143 10.65 4.40 -10.49
C SER A 143 9.93 3.91 -9.22
N ARG A 144 8.68 4.31 -9.01
CA ARG A 144 7.85 3.84 -7.88
C ARG A 144 7.53 2.35 -8.00
N ILE A 145 7.19 1.87 -9.20
CA ILE A 145 6.95 0.45 -9.47
C ILE A 145 8.18 -0.38 -9.09
N HIS A 146 9.37 0.00 -9.57
CA HIS A 146 10.61 -0.72 -9.28
C HIS A 146 10.95 -0.73 -7.78
N ARG A 147 10.77 0.38 -7.07
CA ARG A 147 11.00 0.43 -5.62
C ARG A 147 10.01 -0.45 -4.86
N LEU A 148 8.73 -0.40 -5.21
CA LEU A 148 7.70 -1.20 -4.57
C LEU A 148 7.89 -2.69 -4.86
N ALA A 149 8.24 -3.06 -6.08
CA ALA A 149 8.56 -4.43 -6.45
C ALA A 149 9.74 -4.99 -5.62
N ARG A 150 10.79 -4.20 -5.43
CA ARG A 150 11.93 -4.56 -4.57
C ARG A 150 11.48 -4.84 -3.13
N TYR A 151 10.61 -4.00 -2.57
CA TYR A 151 10.05 -4.22 -1.25
C TYR A 151 9.26 -5.52 -1.17
N TYR A 152 8.38 -5.81 -2.13
CA TYR A 152 7.59 -7.04 -2.13
C TYR A 152 8.42 -8.31 -2.35
N LYS A 153 9.52 -8.23 -3.11
CA LYS A 153 10.50 -9.33 -3.20
C LYS A 153 11.18 -9.60 -1.86
N THR A 154 11.61 -8.56 -1.16
CA THR A 154 12.19 -8.68 0.19
C THR A 154 11.19 -9.29 1.18
N LYS A 155 9.91 -8.98 1.06
CA LYS A 155 8.84 -9.56 1.87
C LYS A 155 8.34 -10.92 1.38
N ARG A 156 8.92 -11.48 0.31
CA ARG A 156 8.53 -12.75 -0.33
C ARG A 156 7.04 -12.80 -0.74
N VAL A 157 6.46 -11.67 -1.08
CA VAL A 157 5.10 -11.56 -1.63
C VAL A 157 5.13 -11.76 -3.14
N LEU A 158 6.18 -11.30 -3.79
CA LEU A 158 6.46 -11.52 -5.21
C LEU A 158 7.63 -12.50 -5.36
N PRO A 159 7.65 -13.33 -6.41
CA PRO A 159 8.79 -14.18 -6.72
C PRO A 159 10.05 -13.34 -7.00
N PRO A 160 11.23 -13.81 -6.67
CA PRO A 160 12.48 -13.07 -6.88
C PRO A 160 12.78 -12.78 -8.36
N THR A 161 12.27 -13.62 -9.26
CA THR A 161 12.41 -13.48 -10.72
C THR A 161 11.48 -12.44 -11.32
N TRP A 162 10.44 -11.99 -10.59
CA TRP A 162 9.48 -11.03 -11.11
C TRP A 162 10.17 -9.72 -11.52
N LYS A 163 9.93 -9.25 -12.73
CA LYS A 163 10.41 -7.96 -13.24
C LYS A 163 9.24 -7.20 -13.87
N TYR A 164 9.26 -5.88 -13.73
CA TYR A 164 8.35 -5.03 -14.47
C TYR A 164 8.91 -4.82 -15.88
N GLU A 165 8.14 -5.22 -16.87
CA GLU A 165 8.43 -4.99 -18.28
C GLU A 165 7.31 -4.15 -18.89
N SER A 166 7.72 -3.10 -19.54
CA SER A 166 6.76 -2.12 -20.07
C SER A 166 5.93 -2.64 -21.24
N GLY A 167 6.46 -3.59 -22.01
CA GLY A 167 5.76 -4.20 -23.13
C GLY A 167 4.65 -5.16 -22.69
N THR A 168 4.89 -5.92 -21.63
CA THR A 168 3.92 -6.89 -21.09
C THR A 168 2.99 -6.31 -20.01
N ALA A 169 3.23 -5.07 -19.62
CA ALA A 169 2.47 -4.39 -18.56
C ALA A 169 0.96 -4.29 -18.85
N SER A 170 0.57 -4.18 -20.11
CA SER A 170 -0.84 -4.15 -20.53
C SER A 170 -1.56 -5.46 -20.21
N ALA A 171 -0.90 -6.61 -20.40
CA ALA A 171 -1.47 -7.92 -20.09
C ALA A 171 -1.69 -8.15 -18.59
N LEU A 172 -0.87 -7.53 -17.73
CA LEU A 172 -1.03 -7.64 -16.27
C LEU A 172 -2.23 -6.85 -15.73
N VAL A 173 -2.79 -5.93 -16.54
CA VAL A 173 -3.84 -4.97 -16.13
C VAL A 173 -5.11 -5.13 -16.97
N ALA A 174 -5.09 -6.01 -17.95
CA ALA A 174 -6.24 -6.29 -18.79
C ALA A 174 -7.41 -6.88 -18.00
#